data_4ae2a06e280d292ece6158a3dacfd577
#
_entry.id   4ae2a06e280d292ece6158a3dacfd577
#
_cell.length_a   1.000
_cell.length_b   1.000
_cell.length_c   1.000
_cell.angle_alpha   90.00
_cell.angle_beta   90.00
_cell.angle_gamma   90.00
#
_symmetry.space_group_name_H-M   'P 1'
#
loop_
_entity.id
_entity.type
_entity.pdbx_description
1 polymer ?
#
loop_
_entity_poly.entity_id
_entity_poly.type
_entity_poly.pdbx_seq_one_letter_code
_entity_poly.pdbx_strand_id
1 'polypeptide(L)'
;ITAVAGGEVVSVVDEYPVPAMPPLPVFVSLAKINSVLGSSFGKEEVESVFKRLGFEWKTDGDAYIVTPPFERTDITVHEDLVEEVGRILGYDKIPAIELLPIKGLPDQARYRGIERMKDQLVEQGFTEVSTQSFVKKGDIYLANPLDKTKPALRTSLLENLREALEKGKQYAPLVLLPNEKLKLFEIGTVFPKTGEYLELRMTERVAAWGDRAQIYDNLSVARLEDYGKDYVPKQYKLGAYKPFSVYPFIIRDVALWVPKETKAEDVETIIRANAGELARKIYLFDTFEKDDKKSFAFRVVLQSFERTLEDAEANAIYDKVVAVLEKTDSNWVVRK
;
A
#
# COMPACT_ATOMS: atom_id res chain seq x y z
N ILE A 1 44.65 -3.17 15.53
CA ILE A 1 44.78 -3.78 14.17
C ILE A 1 45.90 -4.80 14.21
N THR A 2 47.14 -4.45 14.60
CA THR A 2 48.30 -5.37 14.60
C THR A 2 48.08 -6.63 15.43
N ALA A 3 47.36 -6.51 16.58
CA ALA A 3 47.05 -7.68 17.44
C ALA A 3 46.09 -8.69 16.80
N VAL A 4 45.27 -8.28 15.82
CA VAL A 4 44.25 -9.12 15.20
C VAL A 4 44.62 -9.51 13.77
N ALA A 5 45.26 -8.61 13.03
CA ALA A 5 45.59 -8.78 11.62
C ALA A 5 47.08 -9.03 11.34
N GLY A 6 47.92 -8.94 12.35
CA GLY A 6 49.38 -9.00 12.19
C GLY A 6 49.92 -7.73 11.53
N GLY A 7 51.19 -7.72 11.21
CA GLY A 7 51.88 -6.61 10.56
C GLY A 7 52.61 -5.70 11.55
N GLU A 8 53.35 -4.73 10.99
CA GLU A 8 54.17 -3.78 11.75
C GLU A 8 53.72 -2.35 11.42
N VAL A 9 53.63 -1.48 12.43
CA VAL A 9 53.34 -0.06 12.20
C VAL A 9 54.57 0.62 11.67
N VAL A 10 54.52 1.03 10.40
CA VAL A 10 55.64 1.68 9.72
C VAL A 10 55.66 3.19 9.98
N SER A 11 54.49 3.83 9.86
CA SER A 11 54.34 5.23 10.14
C SER A 11 52.86 5.57 10.41
N VAL A 12 52.63 6.71 11.07
CA VAL A 12 51.32 7.33 11.18
C VAL A 12 51.36 8.60 10.35
N VAL A 13 50.44 8.73 9.41
CA VAL A 13 50.26 9.95 8.63
C VAL A 13 48.89 10.51 9.02
N ASP A 14 48.92 11.76 9.48
CA ASP A 14 47.72 12.52 9.87
C ASP A 14 47.69 13.79 8.99
N GLU A 15 46.87 13.80 7.97
CA GLU A 15 46.70 14.94 7.05
C GLU A 15 45.30 15.52 7.18
N TYR A 16 45.14 16.54 8.01
CA TYR A 16 43.92 17.33 8.06
C TYR A 16 44.13 18.65 7.29
N PRO A 17 43.51 18.81 6.09
CA PRO A 17 43.67 20.03 5.29
C PRO A 17 43.02 21.27 5.94
N VAL A 18 42.12 21.05 6.90
CA VAL A 18 41.48 22.12 7.67
C VAL A 18 41.64 21.77 9.16
N PRO A 19 42.08 22.72 10.02
CA PRO A 19 42.10 22.50 11.43
C PRO A 19 40.73 22.07 11.94
N ALA A 20 40.67 20.98 12.73
CA ALA A 20 39.43 20.56 13.37
C ALA A 20 38.91 21.73 14.21
N MET A 21 37.71 22.19 13.95
CA MET A 21 37.07 23.17 14.85
C MET A 21 36.86 22.51 16.21
N PRO A 22 37.21 23.20 17.30
CA PRO A 22 36.92 22.67 18.62
C PRO A 22 35.41 22.46 18.76
N PRO A 23 34.98 21.40 19.45
CA PRO A 23 33.57 21.17 19.68
C PRO A 23 32.95 22.35 20.44
N LEU A 24 31.79 22.79 19.99
CA LEU A 24 31.06 23.87 20.64
C LEU A 24 30.36 23.32 21.90
N PRO A 25 30.35 24.04 23.00
CA PRO A 25 29.63 23.62 24.18
C PRO A 25 28.12 23.65 23.95
N VAL A 26 27.43 22.62 24.43
CA VAL A 26 25.98 22.45 24.35
C VAL A 26 25.37 22.67 25.73
N PHE A 27 24.28 23.42 25.79
CA PHE A 27 23.58 23.75 27.04
C PHE A 27 22.38 22.86 27.22
N VAL A 28 22.22 22.25 28.41
CA VAL A 28 21.04 21.48 28.77
C VAL A 28 20.75 21.59 30.25
N SER A 29 19.51 21.71 30.68
CA SER A 29 19.14 21.65 32.09
C SER A 29 18.63 20.27 32.49
N LEU A 30 18.77 19.92 33.79
CA LEU A 30 18.21 18.68 34.33
C LEU A 30 16.68 18.61 34.10
N ALA A 31 16.00 19.76 34.29
CA ALA A 31 14.57 19.86 34.04
C ALA A 31 14.21 19.54 32.54
N LYS A 32 15.04 20.05 31.60
CA LYS A 32 14.85 19.79 30.18
C LYS A 32 15.04 18.30 29.84
N ILE A 33 16.12 17.67 30.37
CA ILE A 33 16.37 16.24 30.19
C ILE A 33 15.16 15.43 30.64
N ASN A 34 14.71 15.65 31.89
CA ASN A 34 13.58 14.90 32.43
C ASN A 34 12.26 15.18 31.71
N SER A 35 12.04 16.43 31.27
CA SER A 35 10.83 16.80 30.52
C SER A 35 10.75 16.13 29.17
N VAL A 36 11.85 16.01 28.43
CA VAL A 36 11.90 15.39 27.11
C VAL A 36 11.77 13.85 27.21
N LEU A 37 12.51 13.25 28.16
CA LEU A 37 12.47 11.80 28.36
C LEU A 37 11.23 11.30 29.10
N GLY A 38 10.49 12.18 29.78
CA GLY A 38 9.42 11.75 30.68
C GLY A 38 9.94 11.01 31.91
N SER A 39 11.16 11.34 32.35
CA SER A 39 11.90 10.70 33.44
C SER A 39 11.98 11.56 34.69
N SER A 40 12.59 11.03 35.74
CA SER A 40 12.92 11.73 36.98
C SER A 40 14.35 11.46 37.42
N PHE A 41 15.27 11.44 36.45
CA PHE A 41 16.68 11.21 36.74
C PHE A 41 17.26 12.33 37.64
N GLY A 42 18.11 11.91 38.56
CA GLY A 42 18.82 12.82 39.46
C GLY A 42 20.08 13.42 38.83
N LYS A 43 20.60 14.46 39.45
CA LYS A 43 21.81 15.14 38.99
C LYS A 43 23.01 14.19 38.90
N GLU A 44 23.21 13.33 39.89
CA GLU A 44 24.32 12.38 39.96
C GLU A 44 24.23 11.32 38.83
N GLU A 45 23.02 10.91 38.45
CA GLU A 45 22.82 9.97 37.36
C GLU A 45 23.22 10.60 36.02
N VAL A 46 22.77 11.82 35.73
CA VAL A 46 23.14 12.57 34.52
C VAL A 46 24.64 12.82 34.44
N GLU A 47 25.27 13.28 35.54
CA GLU A 47 26.71 13.50 35.59
C GLU A 47 27.53 12.21 35.41
N SER A 48 26.99 11.08 35.90
CA SER A 48 27.61 9.77 35.67
C SER A 48 27.65 9.41 34.19
N VAL A 49 26.60 9.79 33.41
CA VAL A 49 26.56 9.59 31.96
C VAL A 49 27.63 10.41 31.27
N PHE A 50 27.71 11.70 31.56
CA PHE A 50 28.75 12.58 30.99
C PHE A 50 30.16 12.06 31.28
N LYS A 51 30.40 11.61 32.50
CA LYS A 51 31.68 11.00 32.87
C LYS A 51 31.98 9.73 32.09
N ARG A 52 31.00 8.83 31.92
CA ARG A 52 31.15 7.58 31.19
C ARG A 52 31.42 7.79 29.69
N LEU A 53 30.86 8.88 29.14
CA LEU A 53 31.02 9.25 27.72
C LEU A 53 32.27 10.11 27.47
N GLY A 54 33.03 10.50 28.55
CA GLY A 54 34.18 11.35 28.42
C GLY A 54 33.86 12.81 28.09
N PHE A 55 32.63 13.25 28.38
CA PHE A 55 32.23 14.63 28.17
C PHE A 55 32.77 15.50 29.30
N GLU A 56 33.28 16.66 28.94
CA GLU A 56 33.62 17.71 29.92
C GLU A 56 32.39 18.56 30.17
N TRP A 57 32.10 18.91 31.41
CA TRP A 57 30.97 19.77 31.76
C TRP A 57 31.24 20.72 32.88
N LYS A 58 30.48 21.80 32.89
CA LYS A 58 30.39 22.76 34.01
C LYS A 58 28.92 22.86 34.38
N THR A 59 28.67 23.08 35.67
CA THR A 59 27.31 23.30 36.19
C THR A 59 27.08 24.79 36.45
N ASP A 60 25.90 25.26 36.08
CA ASP A 60 25.37 26.58 36.40
C ASP A 60 23.95 26.40 36.96
N GLY A 61 23.83 26.34 38.28
CA GLY A 61 22.58 25.93 38.94
C GLY A 61 22.17 24.52 38.58
N ASP A 62 20.99 24.40 37.94
CA ASP A 62 20.45 23.12 37.43
C ASP A 62 20.76 22.89 35.93
N ALA A 63 21.57 23.73 35.33
CA ALA A 63 21.98 23.61 33.95
C ALA A 63 23.41 23.05 33.82
N TYR A 64 23.67 22.41 32.70
CA TYR A 64 24.96 21.90 32.29
C TYR A 64 25.42 22.60 31.03
N ILE A 65 26.69 22.95 31.00
CA ILE A 65 27.41 23.38 29.81
C ILE A 65 28.37 22.26 29.49
N VAL A 66 28.01 21.45 28.50
CA VAL A 66 28.70 20.20 28.15
C VAL A 66 29.55 20.42 26.90
N THR A 67 30.84 20.10 26.99
CA THR A 67 31.74 20.10 25.83
C THR A 67 32.01 18.64 25.42
N PRO A 68 31.44 18.15 24.33
CA PRO A 68 31.71 16.80 23.83
C PRO A 68 33.17 16.66 23.39
N PRO A 69 33.76 15.46 23.42
CA PRO A 69 35.09 15.25 22.84
C PRO A 69 35.05 15.42 21.30
N PHE A 70 36.21 15.68 20.71
CA PHE A 70 36.33 16.09 19.29
C PHE A 70 35.77 15.09 18.29
N GLU A 71 35.78 13.82 18.63
CA GLU A 71 35.22 12.72 17.80
C GLU A 71 33.68 12.70 17.76
N ARG A 72 33.00 13.36 18.72
CA ARG A 72 31.56 13.45 18.81
C ARG A 72 31.03 14.68 18.06
N THR A 73 31.19 14.68 16.77
CA THR A 73 30.71 15.76 15.87
C THR A 73 29.20 15.79 15.69
N ASP A 74 28.52 14.76 16.16
CA ASP A 74 27.08 14.59 16.18
C ASP A 74 26.38 15.36 17.29
N ILE A 75 27.06 15.67 18.39
CA ILE A 75 26.50 16.39 19.55
C ILE A 75 26.51 17.89 19.29
N THR A 76 25.41 18.45 18.87
CA THR A 76 25.30 19.85 18.47
C THR A 76 24.18 20.63 19.15
N VAL A 77 23.13 19.93 19.60
CA VAL A 77 21.96 20.50 20.28
C VAL A 77 21.68 19.80 21.60
N HIS A 78 20.84 20.38 22.42
CA HIS A 78 20.54 19.78 23.74
C HIS A 78 19.78 18.45 23.62
N GLU A 79 19.04 18.23 22.55
CA GLU A 79 18.35 16.96 22.29
C GLU A 79 19.34 15.80 22.16
N ASP A 80 20.52 16.03 21.57
CA ASP A 80 21.58 15.02 21.46
C ASP A 80 22.07 14.59 22.85
N LEU A 81 22.24 15.54 23.77
CA LEU A 81 22.60 15.23 25.15
C LEU A 81 21.48 14.49 25.90
N VAL A 82 20.23 14.83 25.64
CA VAL A 82 19.07 14.13 26.20
C VAL A 82 19.04 12.69 25.73
N GLU A 83 19.31 12.46 24.45
CA GLU A 83 19.41 11.11 23.87
C GLU A 83 20.49 10.30 24.57
N GLU A 84 21.71 10.87 24.72
CA GLU A 84 22.79 10.19 25.38
C GLU A 84 22.46 9.79 26.82
N VAL A 85 21.79 10.67 27.58
CA VAL A 85 21.34 10.36 28.93
C VAL A 85 20.35 9.22 28.93
N GLY A 86 19.32 9.26 28.08
CA GLY A 86 18.31 8.23 27.97
C GLY A 86 18.89 6.88 27.55
N ARG A 87 19.78 6.89 26.58
CA ARG A 87 20.43 5.69 26.03
C ARG A 87 21.33 5.00 27.04
N ILE A 88 22.12 5.78 27.78
CA ILE A 88 23.11 5.23 28.74
C ILE A 88 22.47 4.80 30.04
N LEU A 89 21.47 5.52 30.54
CA LEU A 89 20.73 5.14 31.74
C LEU A 89 19.75 4.01 31.50
N GLY A 90 19.26 3.86 30.26
CA GLY A 90 18.32 2.85 29.83
C GLY A 90 16.88 3.36 29.73
N TYR A 91 16.25 3.13 28.60
CA TYR A 91 14.85 3.51 28.35
C TYR A 91 13.85 2.70 29.19
N ASP A 92 14.26 1.55 29.69
CA ASP A 92 13.49 0.72 30.62
C ASP A 92 13.23 1.40 31.98
N LYS A 93 14.03 2.41 32.34
CA LYS A 93 13.81 3.22 33.53
C LYS A 93 12.82 4.35 33.36
N ILE A 94 12.37 4.61 32.12
CA ILE A 94 11.38 5.63 31.82
C ILE A 94 9.99 5.01 32.03
N PRO A 95 9.16 5.56 32.95
CA PRO A 95 7.85 4.98 33.22
C PRO A 95 6.93 5.14 31.99
N ALA A 96 6.23 4.06 31.62
CA ALA A 96 5.14 4.14 30.67
C ALA A 96 3.98 4.92 31.29
N ILE A 97 3.54 5.97 30.61
CA ILE A 97 2.42 6.81 31.06
C ILE A 97 1.25 6.56 30.12
N GLU A 98 0.10 6.23 30.69
CA GLU A 98 -1.14 6.14 29.91
C GLU A 98 -1.54 7.52 29.41
N LEU A 99 -1.78 7.63 28.11
CA LEU A 99 -2.24 8.87 27.51
C LEU A 99 -3.65 9.20 28.02
N LEU A 100 -3.83 10.43 28.44
CA LEU A 100 -5.14 10.92 28.83
C LEU A 100 -6.09 10.82 27.62
N PRO A 101 -7.32 10.32 27.81
CA PRO A 101 -8.30 10.29 26.74
C PRO A 101 -8.57 11.69 26.21
N ILE A 102 -8.61 11.82 24.89
CA ILE A 102 -8.91 13.11 24.23
C ILE A 102 -10.32 13.54 24.65
N LYS A 103 -10.41 14.69 25.31
CA LYS A 103 -11.69 15.28 25.68
C LYS A 103 -12.31 15.98 24.45
N GLY A 104 -13.29 15.33 23.86
CA GLY A 104 -14.00 15.81 22.68
C GLY A 104 -13.29 15.43 21.37
N LEU A 105 -13.99 14.77 20.51
CA LEU A 105 -13.51 14.52 19.15
C LEU A 105 -13.80 15.74 18.27
N PRO A 106 -12.87 16.17 17.40
CA PRO A 106 -13.15 17.19 16.41
C PRO A 106 -14.31 16.76 15.53
N ASP A 107 -15.04 17.71 14.97
CA ASP A 107 -16.09 17.39 14.01
C ASP A 107 -15.50 16.67 12.79
N GLN A 108 -15.99 15.48 12.52
CA GLN A 108 -15.56 14.62 11.43
C GLN A 108 -16.57 14.59 10.27
N ALA A 109 -17.48 15.56 10.19
CA ALA A 109 -18.54 15.56 9.19
C ALA A 109 -17.98 15.45 7.75
N ARG A 110 -16.89 16.15 7.44
CA ARG A 110 -16.20 16.04 6.15
C ARG A 110 -15.73 14.61 5.88
N TYR A 111 -15.05 13.98 6.84
CA TYR A 111 -14.59 12.60 6.74
C TYR A 111 -15.77 11.65 6.53
N ARG A 112 -16.83 11.77 7.35
CA ARG A 112 -18.03 10.96 7.21
C ARG A 112 -18.71 11.14 5.86
N GLY A 113 -18.65 12.35 5.28
CA GLY A 113 -19.16 12.62 3.95
C GLY A 113 -18.41 11.87 2.85
N ILE A 114 -17.08 11.80 2.96
CA ILE A 114 -16.23 10.99 2.06
C ILE A 114 -16.58 9.52 2.21
N GLU A 115 -16.64 9.01 3.44
CA GLU A 115 -16.95 7.59 3.70
C GLU A 115 -18.37 7.22 3.19
N ARG A 116 -19.35 8.09 3.36
CA ARG A 116 -20.68 7.89 2.78
C ARG A 116 -20.66 7.77 1.26
N MET A 117 -19.83 8.56 0.58
CA MET A 117 -19.68 8.46 -0.88
C MET A 117 -19.01 7.15 -1.27
N LYS A 118 -17.96 6.74 -0.55
CA LYS A 118 -17.28 5.47 -0.79
C LYS A 118 -18.22 4.29 -0.60
N ASP A 119 -18.95 4.26 0.51
CA ASP A 119 -19.90 3.20 0.82
C ASP A 119 -20.97 3.05 -0.27
N GLN A 120 -21.50 4.16 -0.78
CA GLN A 120 -22.48 4.14 -1.87
C GLN A 120 -21.89 3.64 -3.19
N LEU A 121 -20.65 3.99 -3.51
CA LEU A 121 -19.98 3.51 -4.71
C LEU A 121 -19.67 2.02 -4.63
N VAL A 122 -19.22 1.55 -3.48
CA VAL A 122 -18.97 0.12 -3.23
C VAL A 122 -20.26 -0.68 -3.35
N GLU A 123 -21.40 -0.20 -2.84
CA GLU A 123 -22.71 -0.83 -3.01
C GLU A 123 -23.15 -0.93 -4.48
N GLN A 124 -22.69 -0.01 -5.32
CA GLN A 124 -22.95 -0.04 -6.77
C GLN A 124 -21.94 -0.88 -7.54
N GLY A 125 -21.06 -1.59 -6.83
CA GLY A 125 -20.07 -2.50 -7.41
C GLY A 125 -18.81 -1.81 -7.92
N PHE A 126 -18.53 -0.57 -7.48
CA PHE A 126 -17.24 0.07 -7.75
C PHE A 126 -16.18 -0.39 -6.76
N THR A 127 -14.95 -0.42 -7.22
CA THR A 127 -13.75 -0.65 -6.41
C THR A 127 -12.98 0.66 -6.25
N GLU A 128 -12.67 1.05 -5.03
CA GLU A 128 -11.80 2.18 -4.76
C GLU A 128 -10.36 1.85 -5.18
N VAL A 129 -9.72 2.80 -5.85
CA VAL A 129 -8.30 2.77 -6.13
C VAL A 129 -7.64 4.01 -5.56
N SER A 130 -6.38 3.90 -5.19
CA SER A 130 -5.55 5.03 -4.78
C SER A 130 -4.33 5.06 -5.69
N THR A 131 -4.21 6.11 -6.48
CA THR A 131 -3.13 6.27 -7.44
C THR A 131 -2.13 7.33 -7.00
N GLN A 132 -0.92 7.29 -7.57
CA GLN A 132 0.13 8.24 -7.23
C GLN A 132 -0.23 9.66 -7.70
N SER A 133 0.12 10.67 -6.88
CA SER A 133 -0.04 12.08 -7.26
C SER A 133 0.96 12.55 -8.31
N PHE A 134 2.00 11.77 -8.59
CA PHE A 134 3.08 12.12 -9.51
C PHE A 134 2.75 11.67 -10.94
N VAL A 135 2.89 12.60 -11.89
CA VAL A 135 2.57 12.42 -13.31
C VAL A 135 3.65 13.01 -14.21
N LYS A 136 3.62 12.65 -15.49
CA LYS A 136 4.59 13.15 -16.49
C LYS A 136 4.47 14.65 -16.74
N LYS A 137 3.23 15.18 -16.69
CA LYS A 137 2.94 16.60 -16.98
C LYS A 137 1.85 17.09 -16.03
N GLY A 138 2.03 18.25 -15.47
CA GLY A 138 1.10 18.94 -14.59
C GLY A 138 1.44 20.41 -14.50
N ASP A 139 0.72 21.15 -13.69
CA ASP A 139 0.93 22.59 -13.50
C ASP A 139 2.05 22.90 -12.51
N ILE A 140 2.26 21.99 -11.56
CA ILE A 140 3.27 22.13 -10.50
C ILE A 140 4.34 21.05 -10.72
N TYR A 141 5.59 21.48 -10.79
CA TYR A 141 6.77 20.61 -10.94
C TYR A 141 7.58 20.57 -9.65
N LEU A 142 8.04 19.37 -9.27
CA LEU A 142 8.93 19.19 -8.13
C LEU A 142 10.35 19.62 -8.48
N ALA A 143 11.03 20.29 -7.56
CA ALA A 143 12.43 20.68 -7.73
C ALA A 143 13.36 19.47 -7.84
N ASN A 144 13.13 18.44 -6.99
CA ASN A 144 13.93 17.22 -6.94
C ASN A 144 13.01 15.98 -6.96
N PRO A 145 12.45 15.61 -8.12
CA PRO A 145 11.59 14.43 -8.21
C PRO A 145 12.41 13.15 -8.05
N LEU A 146 11.90 12.20 -7.25
CA LEU A 146 12.49 10.85 -7.12
C LEU A 146 12.44 10.10 -8.46
N ASP A 147 11.31 10.20 -9.17
CA ASP A 147 11.14 9.68 -10.51
C ASP A 147 11.15 10.82 -11.52
N LYS A 148 12.26 10.96 -12.26
CA LYS A 148 12.42 11.98 -13.31
C LYS A 148 11.43 11.84 -14.46
N THR A 149 10.78 10.67 -14.61
CA THR A 149 9.75 10.44 -15.63
C THR A 149 8.38 10.97 -15.22
N LYS A 150 8.18 11.22 -13.91
CA LYS A 150 6.95 11.77 -13.31
C LYS A 150 7.23 12.96 -12.39
N PRO A 151 7.77 14.06 -12.95
CA PRO A 151 8.25 15.19 -12.16
C PRO A 151 7.16 16.16 -11.71
N ALA A 152 5.92 15.98 -12.12
CA ALA A 152 4.84 16.92 -11.88
C ALA A 152 3.74 16.35 -10.99
N LEU A 153 2.94 17.22 -10.36
CA LEU A 153 1.73 16.86 -9.64
C LEU A 153 0.52 16.79 -10.59
N ARG A 154 -0.35 15.81 -10.37
CA ARG A 154 -1.57 15.59 -11.17
C ARG A 154 -2.54 16.77 -11.03
N THR A 155 -3.14 17.19 -12.15
CA THR A 155 -4.19 18.21 -12.18
C THR A 155 -5.60 17.61 -12.28
N SER A 156 -5.72 16.29 -12.47
CA SER A 156 -6.94 15.50 -12.48
C SER A 156 -6.63 14.04 -12.20
N LEU A 157 -7.61 13.29 -11.69
CA LEU A 157 -7.52 11.83 -11.48
C LEU A 157 -7.72 11.03 -12.77
N LEU A 158 -8.12 11.66 -13.88
CA LEU A 158 -8.61 10.98 -15.08
C LEU A 158 -7.56 10.04 -15.70
N GLU A 159 -6.33 10.53 -15.91
CA GLU A 159 -5.27 9.73 -16.54
C GLU A 159 -4.84 8.56 -15.66
N ASN A 160 -4.68 8.82 -14.35
CA ASN A 160 -4.33 7.79 -13.39
C ASN A 160 -5.39 6.68 -13.32
N LEU A 161 -6.66 7.08 -13.34
CA LEU A 161 -7.78 6.12 -13.31
C LEU A 161 -7.87 5.31 -14.61
N ARG A 162 -7.55 5.91 -15.77
CA ARG A 162 -7.44 5.19 -17.05
C ARG A 162 -6.32 4.17 -17.02
N GLU A 163 -5.13 4.54 -16.53
CA GLU A 163 -4.02 3.60 -16.37
C GLU A 163 -4.39 2.43 -15.43
N ALA A 164 -5.07 2.72 -14.32
CA ALA A 164 -5.55 1.70 -13.39
C ALA A 164 -6.58 0.77 -14.05
N LEU A 165 -7.51 1.32 -14.85
CA LEU A 165 -8.50 0.56 -15.59
C LEU A 165 -7.84 -0.39 -16.62
N GLU A 166 -6.89 0.10 -17.41
CA GLU A 166 -6.19 -0.73 -18.40
C GLU A 166 -5.40 -1.86 -17.73
N LYS A 167 -4.71 -1.58 -16.64
CA LYS A 167 -4.07 -2.63 -15.83
C LYS A 167 -5.09 -3.63 -15.27
N GLY A 168 -6.20 -3.13 -14.73
CA GLY A 168 -7.25 -3.97 -14.17
C GLY A 168 -7.88 -4.91 -15.21
N LYS A 169 -8.06 -4.44 -16.45
CA LYS A 169 -8.57 -5.28 -17.56
C LYS A 169 -7.69 -6.51 -17.84
N GLN A 170 -6.37 -6.37 -17.68
CA GLN A 170 -5.45 -7.49 -17.86
C GLN A 170 -5.71 -8.60 -16.84
N TYR A 171 -6.17 -8.26 -15.64
CA TYR A 171 -6.47 -9.20 -14.56
C TYR A 171 -7.95 -9.57 -14.46
N ALA A 172 -8.79 -9.01 -15.34
CA ALA A 172 -10.24 -9.27 -15.35
C ALA A 172 -10.60 -10.78 -15.33
N PRO A 173 -9.92 -11.67 -16.08
CA PRO A 173 -10.22 -13.10 -16.04
C PRO A 173 -10.08 -13.75 -14.67
N LEU A 174 -9.20 -13.23 -13.81
CA LEU A 174 -9.01 -13.71 -12.43
C LEU A 174 -10.09 -13.17 -11.48
N VAL A 175 -10.51 -11.91 -11.64
CA VAL A 175 -11.29 -11.20 -10.62
C VAL A 175 -12.76 -11.03 -10.95
N LEU A 176 -13.12 -10.92 -12.25
CA LEU A 176 -14.49 -10.66 -12.68
C LEU A 176 -15.19 -11.93 -13.16
N LEU A 177 -16.51 -12.02 -12.91
CA LEU A 177 -17.37 -13.01 -13.56
C LEU A 177 -17.69 -12.62 -15.02
N PRO A 178 -18.19 -13.57 -15.85
CA PRO A 178 -18.65 -13.24 -17.19
C PRO A 178 -19.66 -12.09 -17.16
N ASN A 179 -19.52 -11.15 -18.08
CA ASN A 179 -20.37 -9.96 -18.20
C ASN A 179 -20.26 -8.93 -17.08
N GLU A 180 -19.45 -9.15 -16.06
CA GLU A 180 -19.11 -8.09 -15.11
C GLU A 180 -18.14 -7.10 -15.74
N LYS A 181 -18.37 -5.82 -15.45
CA LYS A 181 -17.49 -4.73 -15.87
C LYS A 181 -16.63 -4.28 -14.71
N LEU A 182 -15.37 -4.02 -14.99
CA LEU A 182 -14.48 -3.40 -14.02
C LEU A 182 -14.90 -1.94 -13.81
N LYS A 183 -15.40 -1.64 -12.63
CA LYS A 183 -15.81 -0.31 -12.19
C LYS A 183 -14.86 0.21 -11.14
N LEU A 184 -14.14 1.27 -11.44
CA LEU A 184 -13.17 1.88 -10.53
C LEU A 184 -13.58 3.30 -10.17
N PHE A 185 -13.26 3.73 -8.95
CA PHE A 185 -13.33 5.13 -8.55
C PHE A 185 -12.12 5.52 -7.71
N GLU A 186 -11.84 6.81 -7.68
CA GLU A 186 -10.84 7.42 -6.79
C GLU A 186 -11.38 8.74 -6.26
N ILE A 187 -11.18 8.96 -4.96
CA ILE A 187 -11.34 10.26 -4.32
C ILE A 187 -9.94 10.71 -3.90
N GLY A 188 -9.43 11.77 -4.51
CA GLY A 188 -8.05 12.19 -4.29
C GLY A 188 -7.82 13.67 -4.55
N THR A 189 -6.76 14.21 -3.95
CA THR A 189 -6.37 15.60 -4.18
C THR A 189 -5.70 15.76 -5.54
N VAL A 190 -6.06 16.84 -6.24
CA VAL A 190 -5.47 17.29 -7.49
C VAL A 190 -4.92 18.72 -7.32
N PHE A 191 -3.93 19.08 -8.13
CA PHE A 191 -3.09 20.26 -7.92
C PHE A 191 -2.98 21.14 -9.18
N PRO A 192 -4.10 21.73 -9.66
CA PRO A 192 -4.03 22.70 -10.74
C PRO A 192 -3.47 24.06 -10.23
N LYS A 193 -3.11 24.96 -11.16
CA LYS A 193 -2.62 26.33 -10.82
C LYS A 193 -3.58 27.13 -9.94
N THR A 194 -4.86 26.84 -10.02
CA THR A 194 -5.92 27.53 -9.27
C THR A 194 -5.98 27.14 -7.78
N GLY A 195 -5.14 26.21 -7.34
CA GLY A 195 -5.13 25.67 -5.98
C GLY A 195 -5.60 24.23 -5.91
N GLU A 196 -5.20 23.54 -4.86
CA GLU A 196 -5.54 22.13 -4.65
C GLU A 196 -7.02 21.96 -4.24
N TYR A 197 -7.60 20.87 -4.72
CA TYR A 197 -8.94 20.45 -4.29
C TYR A 197 -9.10 18.93 -4.36
N LEU A 198 -10.13 18.42 -3.68
CA LEU A 198 -10.51 17.02 -3.71
C LEU A 198 -11.40 16.74 -4.91
N GLU A 199 -11.00 15.78 -5.75
CA GLU A 199 -11.75 15.34 -6.93
C GLU A 199 -12.27 13.90 -6.71
N LEU A 200 -13.50 13.61 -7.19
CA LEU A 200 -13.99 12.26 -7.38
C LEU A 200 -14.01 11.94 -8.88
N ARG A 201 -13.43 10.82 -9.27
CA ARG A 201 -13.56 10.27 -10.63
C ARG A 201 -14.00 8.82 -10.61
N MET A 202 -14.74 8.42 -11.64
CA MET A 202 -15.27 7.08 -11.84
C MET A 202 -15.06 6.65 -13.28
N THR A 203 -14.90 5.33 -13.52
CA THR A 203 -14.74 4.76 -14.87
C THR A 203 -16.06 4.67 -15.65
N GLU A 204 -17.19 4.65 -14.94
CA GLU A 204 -18.55 4.67 -15.53
C GLU A 204 -19.41 5.72 -14.83
N ARG A 205 -20.37 6.28 -15.54
CA ARG A 205 -21.37 7.15 -14.93
C ARG A 205 -22.35 6.34 -14.09
N VAL A 206 -22.66 6.82 -12.91
CA VAL A 206 -23.67 6.22 -12.04
C VAL A 206 -25.04 6.78 -12.43
N ALA A 207 -25.89 5.92 -12.96
CA ALA A 207 -27.23 6.33 -13.46
C ALA A 207 -28.11 7.01 -12.41
N ALA A 208 -27.96 6.62 -11.13
CA ALA A 208 -28.73 7.18 -10.02
C ALA A 208 -28.37 8.65 -9.68
N TRP A 209 -27.29 9.18 -10.23
CA TRP A 209 -26.78 10.50 -9.87
C TRP A 209 -27.03 11.58 -10.94
N GLY A 210 -27.50 11.20 -12.14
CA GLY A 210 -27.89 12.10 -13.23
C GLY A 210 -26.90 13.27 -13.43
N ASP A 211 -27.42 14.49 -13.66
CA ASP A 211 -26.60 15.70 -13.82
C ASP A 211 -25.77 16.09 -12.57
N ARG A 212 -25.95 15.40 -11.45
CA ARG A 212 -25.10 15.57 -10.26
C ARG A 212 -23.67 15.06 -10.47
N ALA A 213 -23.35 14.39 -11.58
CA ALA A 213 -21.99 14.02 -11.91
C ALA A 213 -21.03 15.24 -11.94
N GLN A 214 -21.53 16.43 -12.27
CA GLN A 214 -20.76 17.69 -12.18
C GLN A 214 -20.40 18.09 -10.74
N ILE A 215 -21.12 17.56 -9.73
CA ILE A 215 -20.86 17.87 -8.31
C ILE A 215 -19.54 17.25 -7.83
N TYR A 216 -19.09 16.19 -8.49
CA TYR A 216 -17.96 15.38 -8.03
C TYR A 216 -16.62 15.78 -8.65
N ASP A 217 -16.62 16.66 -9.63
CA ASP A 217 -15.38 17.19 -10.22
C ASP A 217 -14.65 18.16 -9.27
N ASN A 218 -15.39 18.74 -8.30
CA ASN A 218 -14.82 19.56 -7.23
C ASN A 218 -15.64 19.36 -5.95
N LEU A 219 -15.13 18.51 -5.06
CA LEU A 219 -15.76 18.22 -3.78
C LEU A 219 -15.51 19.35 -2.79
N SER A 220 -16.44 20.29 -2.67
CA SER A 220 -16.32 21.37 -1.68
C SER A 220 -16.45 20.82 -0.26
N VAL A 221 -15.67 21.39 0.67
CA VAL A 221 -15.68 21.01 2.09
C VAL A 221 -17.08 21.13 2.68
N ALA A 222 -17.79 22.22 2.44
CA ALA A 222 -19.13 22.45 2.98
C ALA A 222 -20.14 21.40 2.54
N ARG A 223 -20.09 20.94 1.28
CA ARG A 223 -20.98 19.87 0.79
C ARG A 223 -20.69 18.52 1.40
N LEU A 224 -19.41 18.21 1.62
CA LEU A 224 -19.01 16.97 2.29
C LEU A 224 -19.43 16.97 3.76
N GLU A 225 -19.33 18.12 4.44
CA GLU A 225 -19.77 18.27 5.82
C GLU A 225 -21.29 18.06 5.95
N ASP A 226 -22.09 18.74 5.11
CA ASP A 226 -23.54 18.54 5.08
C ASP A 226 -23.92 17.08 4.77
N TYR A 227 -23.20 16.46 3.83
CA TYR A 227 -23.45 15.08 3.41
C TYR A 227 -23.09 14.05 4.49
N GLY A 228 -22.10 14.37 5.32
CA GLY A 228 -21.61 13.49 6.38
C GLY A 228 -22.20 13.78 7.78
N LYS A 229 -23.02 14.83 7.94
CA LYS A 229 -23.46 15.35 9.23
C LYS A 229 -23.99 14.25 10.18
N ASP A 230 -24.91 13.42 9.70
CA ASP A 230 -25.56 12.38 10.48
C ASP A 230 -25.16 10.96 10.01
N TYR A 231 -24.07 10.84 9.26
CA TYR A 231 -23.64 9.55 8.71
C TYR A 231 -22.74 8.81 9.68
N VAL A 232 -23.04 7.52 9.89
CA VAL A 232 -22.18 6.58 10.59
C VAL A 232 -21.56 5.65 9.54
N PRO A 233 -20.23 5.71 9.35
CA PRO A 233 -19.54 4.84 8.39
C PRO A 233 -19.79 3.37 8.67
N LYS A 234 -19.94 2.57 7.63
CA LYS A 234 -20.16 1.13 7.75
C LYS A 234 -18.90 0.47 8.28
N GLN A 235 -19.09 -0.43 9.24
CA GLN A 235 -18.02 -1.29 9.70
C GLN A 235 -18.01 -2.58 8.87
N TYR A 236 -16.96 -2.74 8.06
CA TYR A 236 -16.75 -3.96 7.30
C TYR A 236 -15.98 -4.98 8.14
N LYS A 237 -16.50 -6.23 8.23
CA LYS A 237 -15.72 -7.32 8.77
C LYS A 237 -14.66 -7.71 7.74
N LEU A 238 -13.42 -7.42 8.04
CA LEU A 238 -12.30 -7.88 7.25
C LEU A 238 -12.19 -9.39 7.39
N GLY A 239 -12.22 -10.10 6.25
CA GLY A 239 -11.88 -11.51 6.21
C GLY A 239 -10.37 -11.72 6.43
N ALA A 240 -9.96 -12.99 6.61
CA ALA A 240 -8.54 -13.31 6.64
C ALA A 240 -7.88 -12.91 5.29
N TYR A 241 -6.70 -12.31 5.37
CA TYR A 241 -5.93 -11.98 4.17
C TYR A 241 -5.64 -13.25 3.35
N LYS A 242 -5.96 -13.23 2.06
CA LYS A 242 -5.61 -14.26 1.11
C LYS A 242 -4.54 -13.72 0.18
N PRO A 243 -3.33 -14.30 0.17
CA PRO A 243 -2.28 -13.86 -0.73
C PRO A 243 -2.74 -13.96 -2.19
N PHE A 244 -2.34 -13.02 -3.01
CA PHE A 244 -2.45 -13.12 -4.46
C PHE A 244 -1.10 -13.45 -5.07
N SER A 245 -1.11 -14.15 -6.22
CA SER A 245 0.13 -14.47 -6.92
C SER A 245 0.69 -13.24 -7.62
N VAL A 246 2.02 -13.08 -7.55
CA VAL A 246 2.78 -12.07 -8.30
C VAL A 246 3.16 -12.54 -9.71
N TYR A 247 2.91 -13.80 -10.02
CA TYR A 247 3.25 -14.39 -11.31
C TYR A 247 2.11 -14.25 -12.32
N PRO A 248 2.41 -14.18 -13.62
CA PRO A 248 1.39 -14.12 -14.66
C PRO A 248 0.53 -15.39 -14.69
N PHE A 249 -0.68 -15.25 -15.18
CA PHE A 249 -1.59 -16.37 -15.40
C PHE A 249 -1.68 -16.73 -16.88
N ILE A 250 -2.10 -17.97 -17.16
CA ILE A 250 -2.39 -18.48 -18.51
C ILE A 250 -3.86 -18.85 -18.59
N ILE A 251 -4.51 -18.54 -19.72
CA ILE A 251 -5.90 -18.91 -19.98
C ILE A 251 -5.95 -20.07 -20.96
N ARG A 252 -6.85 -21.01 -20.68
CA ARG A 252 -7.29 -22.04 -21.66
C ARG A 252 -8.81 -22.09 -21.68
N ASP A 253 -9.37 -22.03 -22.87
CA ASP A 253 -10.81 -22.10 -23.10
C ASP A 253 -11.17 -23.50 -23.60
N VAL A 254 -12.09 -24.14 -22.89
CA VAL A 254 -12.61 -25.47 -23.24
C VAL A 254 -14.05 -25.31 -23.72
N ALA A 255 -14.30 -25.59 -24.98
CA ALA A 255 -15.65 -25.54 -25.56
C ALA A 255 -16.07 -26.93 -26.02
N LEU A 256 -17.30 -27.33 -25.68
CA LEU A 256 -17.81 -28.65 -26.04
C LEU A 256 -19.31 -28.61 -26.35
N TRP A 257 -19.71 -29.51 -27.27
CA TRP A 257 -21.10 -29.82 -27.51
C TRP A 257 -21.56 -30.92 -26.58
N VAL A 258 -22.74 -30.77 -26.00
CA VAL A 258 -23.38 -31.73 -25.10
C VAL A 258 -24.84 -31.89 -25.45
N PRO A 259 -25.53 -32.97 -25.03
CA PRO A 259 -26.99 -33.11 -25.11
C PRO A 259 -27.70 -31.94 -24.40
N LYS A 260 -28.91 -31.63 -24.86
CA LYS A 260 -29.68 -30.45 -24.40
C LYS A 260 -29.99 -30.47 -22.88
N GLU A 261 -30.18 -31.66 -22.33
CA GLU A 261 -30.46 -31.89 -20.89
C GLU A 261 -29.23 -31.74 -19.98
N THR A 262 -28.01 -31.74 -20.53
CA THR A 262 -26.78 -31.61 -19.75
C THR A 262 -26.73 -30.25 -19.07
N LYS A 263 -26.39 -30.24 -17.79
CA LYS A 263 -26.21 -29.03 -17.00
C LYS A 263 -24.75 -28.54 -17.06
N ALA A 264 -24.57 -27.22 -17.11
CA ALA A 264 -23.25 -26.63 -17.14
C ALA A 264 -22.43 -26.96 -15.86
N GLU A 265 -23.11 -27.06 -14.73
CA GLU A 265 -22.51 -27.38 -13.42
C GLU A 265 -21.88 -28.79 -13.42
N ASP A 266 -22.47 -29.76 -14.13
CA ASP A 266 -21.91 -31.12 -14.23
C ASP A 266 -20.58 -31.09 -15.01
N VAL A 267 -20.54 -30.35 -16.11
CA VAL A 267 -19.33 -30.15 -16.91
C VAL A 267 -18.25 -29.39 -16.10
N GLU A 268 -18.63 -28.31 -15.44
CA GLU A 268 -17.72 -27.53 -14.61
C GLU A 268 -17.08 -28.39 -13.51
N THR A 269 -17.88 -29.27 -12.89
CA THR A 269 -17.39 -30.17 -11.83
C THR A 269 -16.30 -31.09 -12.35
N ILE A 270 -16.47 -31.65 -13.55
CA ILE A 270 -15.46 -32.50 -14.17
C ILE A 270 -14.21 -31.74 -14.54
N ILE A 271 -14.36 -30.54 -15.12
CA ILE A 271 -13.22 -29.66 -15.45
C ILE A 271 -12.44 -29.36 -14.16
N ARG A 272 -13.11 -28.93 -13.09
CA ARG A 272 -12.54 -28.57 -11.82
C ARG A 272 -11.77 -29.74 -11.16
N ALA A 273 -12.34 -30.92 -11.19
CA ALA A 273 -11.71 -32.13 -10.63
C ALA A 273 -10.42 -32.53 -11.38
N ASN A 274 -10.27 -32.16 -12.65
CA ASN A 274 -9.15 -32.59 -13.49
C ASN A 274 -8.12 -31.48 -13.80
N ALA A 275 -8.49 -30.20 -13.63
CA ALA A 275 -7.60 -29.08 -13.88
C ALA A 275 -6.51 -28.90 -12.81
N GLY A 276 -6.69 -29.49 -11.61
CA GLY A 276 -5.69 -29.50 -10.55
C GLY A 276 -5.53 -28.15 -9.83
N GLU A 277 -4.52 -28.07 -8.97
CA GLU A 277 -4.31 -26.93 -8.08
C GLU A 277 -3.89 -25.63 -8.77
N LEU A 278 -3.34 -25.72 -9.97
CA LEU A 278 -2.98 -24.52 -10.75
C LEU A 278 -4.20 -23.78 -11.31
N ALA A 279 -5.37 -24.43 -11.38
CA ALA A 279 -6.61 -23.78 -11.80
C ALA A 279 -7.19 -22.89 -10.70
N ARG A 280 -6.93 -21.59 -10.80
CA ARG A 280 -7.38 -20.60 -9.82
C ARG A 280 -8.84 -20.22 -9.99
N LYS A 281 -9.31 -20.21 -11.23
CA LYS A 281 -10.69 -19.87 -11.53
C LYS A 281 -11.17 -20.67 -12.75
N ILE A 282 -12.39 -21.16 -12.66
CA ILE A 282 -13.07 -21.85 -13.76
C ILE A 282 -14.48 -21.25 -13.80
N TYR A 283 -14.94 -20.87 -14.98
CA TYR A 283 -16.28 -20.33 -15.18
C TYR A 283 -16.80 -20.51 -16.60
N LEU A 284 -18.10 -20.68 -16.72
CA LEU A 284 -18.82 -20.65 -17.99
C LEU A 284 -18.86 -19.20 -18.49
N PHE A 285 -18.39 -18.93 -19.72
CA PHE A 285 -18.41 -17.60 -20.30
C PHE A 285 -19.29 -17.50 -21.55
N ASP A 286 -19.64 -18.62 -22.18
CA ASP A 286 -20.54 -18.62 -23.34
C ASP A 286 -21.38 -19.90 -23.37
N THR A 287 -22.64 -19.75 -23.81
CA THR A 287 -23.58 -20.84 -24.02
C THR A 287 -24.32 -20.61 -25.33
N PHE A 288 -24.34 -21.63 -26.17
CA PHE A 288 -25.02 -21.58 -27.43
C PHE A 288 -25.88 -22.87 -27.64
N GLU A 289 -27.11 -22.73 -28.14
CA GLU A 289 -27.98 -23.84 -28.44
C GLU A 289 -28.18 -23.97 -29.95
N LYS A 290 -28.10 -25.19 -30.46
CA LYS A 290 -28.39 -25.51 -31.86
C LYS A 290 -28.97 -26.93 -31.96
N ASP A 291 -30.13 -27.03 -32.58
CA ASP A 291 -30.87 -28.28 -32.73
C ASP A 291 -31.11 -28.91 -31.33
N ASP A 292 -30.77 -30.19 -31.14
CA ASP A 292 -30.91 -30.90 -29.85
C ASP A 292 -29.63 -30.88 -29.01
N LYS A 293 -28.70 -29.94 -29.28
CA LYS A 293 -27.42 -29.82 -28.56
C LYS A 293 -27.21 -28.44 -27.97
N LYS A 294 -26.47 -28.41 -26.87
CA LYS A 294 -25.92 -27.19 -26.28
C LYS A 294 -24.41 -27.18 -26.44
N SER A 295 -23.86 -26.01 -26.65
CA SER A 295 -22.44 -25.78 -26.57
C SER A 295 -22.14 -24.95 -25.32
N PHE A 296 -21.27 -25.45 -24.45
CA PHE A 296 -20.75 -24.71 -23.34
C PHE A 296 -19.28 -24.32 -23.60
N ALA A 297 -18.92 -23.09 -23.25
CA ALA A 297 -17.53 -22.64 -23.30
C ALA A 297 -17.08 -22.19 -21.90
N PHE A 298 -16.13 -22.95 -21.36
CA PHE A 298 -15.54 -22.69 -20.05
C PHE A 298 -14.16 -22.09 -20.19
N ARG A 299 -13.87 -21.10 -19.34
CA ARG A 299 -12.55 -20.53 -19.19
C ARG A 299 -11.87 -21.10 -17.96
N VAL A 300 -10.65 -21.60 -18.14
CA VAL A 300 -9.77 -22.10 -17.10
C VAL A 300 -8.61 -21.12 -16.97
N VAL A 301 -8.50 -20.47 -15.82
CA VAL A 301 -7.41 -19.53 -15.50
C VAL A 301 -6.41 -20.26 -14.63
N LEU A 302 -5.21 -20.46 -15.16
CA LEU A 302 -4.11 -21.19 -14.53
C LEU A 302 -3.06 -20.21 -14.00
N GLN A 303 -2.65 -20.37 -12.74
CA GLN A 303 -1.63 -19.52 -12.13
C GLN A 303 -0.93 -20.24 -10.97
N SER A 304 0.39 -20.11 -10.89
CA SER A 304 1.19 -20.56 -9.75
C SER A 304 1.40 -19.44 -8.74
N PHE A 305 1.61 -19.80 -7.46
CA PHE A 305 2.09 -18.87 -6.43
C PHE A 305 3.62 -18.86 -6.31
N GLU A 306 4.31 -19.79 -6.98
CA GLU A 306 5.73 -20.04 -6.77
C GLU A 306 6.60 -19.60 -7.97
N ARG A 307 6.04 -19.65 -9.18
CA ARG A 307 6.76 -19.37 -10.43
C ARG A 307 5.84 -19.00 -11.59
N THR A 308 6.43 -18.49 -12.67
CA THR A 308 5.76 -18.36 -13.95
C THR A 308 5.49 -19.75 -14.55
N LEU A 309 4.28 -19.96 -15.07
CA LEU A 309 3.92 -21.19 -15.78
C LEU A 309 4.39 -21.14 -17.24
N GLU A 310 4.73 -22.31 -17.78
CA GLU A 310 5.02 -22.50 -19.20
C GLU A 310 3.77 -22.92 -19.97
N ASP A 311 3.69 -22.55 -21.24
CA ASP A 311 2.57 -22.95 -22.13
C ASP A 311 2.42 -24.47 -22.23
N ALA A 312 3.51 -25.23 -22.19
CA ALA A 312 3.49 -26.68 -22.20
C ALA A 312 2.73 -27.29 -21.02
N GLU A 313 2.90 -26.69 -19.82
CA GLU A 313 2.20 -27.13 -18.60
C GLU A 313 0.68 -26.84 -18.71
N ALA A 314 0.36 -25.63 -19.18
CA ALA A 314 -1.03 -25.24 -19.38
C ALA A 314 -1.72 -26.15 -20.44
N ASN A 315 -1.01 -26.49 -21.51
CA ASN A 315 -1.51 -27.41 -22.53
C ASN A 315 -1.70 -28.83 -21.98
N ALA A 316 -0.78 -29.34 -21.17
CA ALA A 316 -0.91 -30.65 -20.55
C ALA A 316 -2.16 -30.75 -19.65
N ILE A 317 -2.47 -29.68 -18.90
CA ILE A 317 -3.71 -29.61 -18.11
C ILE A 317 -4.94 -29.56 -19.01
N TYR A 318 -4.91 -28.76 -20.07
CA TYR A 318 -5.97 -28.67 -21.07
C TYR A 318 -6.24 -30.02 -21.72
N ASP A 319 -5.21 -30.70 -22.23
CA ASP A 319 -5.32 -32.01 -22.91
C ASP A 319 -5.88 -33.09 -21.97
N LYS A 320 -5.45 -33.06 -20.68
CA LYS A 320 -6.01 -33.96 -19.66
C LYS A 320 -7.51 -33.72 -19.47
N VAL A 321 -7.91 -32.44 -19.31
CA VAL A 321 -9.32 -32.08 -19.14
C VAL A 321 -10.15 -32.51 -20.33
N VAL A 322 -9.69 -32.22 -21.56
CA VAL A 322 -10.35 -32.61 -22.81
C VAL A 322 -10.52 -34.13 -22.89
N ALA A 323 -9.45 -34.87 -22.62
CA ALA A 323 -9.49 -36.35 -22.69
C ALA A 323 -10.47 -36.97 -21.68
N VAL A 324 -10.68 -36.35 -20.52
CA VAL A 324 -11.67 -36.80 -19.54
C VAL A 324 -13.08 -36.46 -20.00
N LEU A 325 -13.32 -35.24 -20.50
CA LEU A 325 -14.63 -34.81 -20.99
C LEU A 325 -15.12 -35.71 -22.12
N GLU A 326 -14.27 -36.02 -23.11
CA GLU A 326 -14.59 -36.89 -24.23
C GLU A 326 -14.84 -38.37 -23.80
N LYS A 327 -14.28 -38.80 -22.66
CA LYS A 327 -14.53 -40.15 -22.12
C LYS A 327 -15.75 -40.24 -21.21
N THR A 328 -16.24 -39.12 -20.67
CA THR A 328 -17.36 -39.11 -19.73
C THR A 328 -18.67 -39.50 -20.40
N ASP A 329 -18.93 -38.98 -21.60
CA ASP A 329 -20.09 -39.30 -22.38
C ASP A 329 -19.72 -39.29 -23.88
N SER A 330 -20.09 -40.34 -24.64
CA SER A 330 -19.81 -40.45 -26.06
C SER A 330 -20.50 -39.37 -26.93
N ASN A 331 -21.51 -38.70 -26.39
CA ASN A 331 -22.20 -37.57 -27.02
C ASN A 331 -21.55 -36.21 -26.76
N TRP A 332 -20.56 -36.19 -25.90
CA TRP A 332 -19.79 -34.96 -25.61
C TRP A 332 -18.64 -34.79 -26.62
N VAL A 333 -18.66 -33.71 -27.34
CA VAL A 333 -17.69 -33.44 -28.41
C VAL A 333 -16.98 -32.11 -28.10
N VAL A 334 -15.71 -32.18 -27.75
CA VAL A 334 -14.91 -30.98 -27.56
C VAL A 334 -14.65 -30.28 -28.89
N ARG A 335 -14.87 -28.99 -28.95
CA ARG A 335 -14.59 -28.15 -30.12
C ARG A 335 -13.10 -27.82 -30.17
N LYS A 336 -12.46 -28.14 -31.28
CA LYS A 336 -11.04 -27.82 -31.54
C LYS A 336 -10.93 -26.46 -32.23
#